data_7cb4966693345278e05b0b9457bc3853
#
_entry.id   7cb4966693345278e05b0b9457bc3853
#
_cell.length_a   1.000
_cell.length_b   1.000
_cell.length_c   1.000
_cell.angle_alpha   90.00
_cell.angle_beta   90.00
_cell.angle_gamma   90.00
#
_symmetry.space_group_name_H-M   'P 1'
#
loop_
_entity.id
_entity.type
_entity.pdbx_description
1 polymer ?
#
loop_
_entity_poly.entity_id
_entity_poly.type
_entity_poly.pdbx_seq_one_letter_code
_entity_poly.pdbx_strand_id
1 'polypeptide(L)'
;DIFPGSLGDAVQQMGAGQSHTELFSPGELVPKYDDKNLTAIKNPQRTLSPEIKDIVLEPGRYYPKGYFWKPLSSFPTDQTPVRLVKIGDTSLVIDTNHPLARYPLQVTALVQQTSTIAAQRGGSLNDIADMITASGPGMQAPVDGTRYSFRGGTVLRREDESDDRLYYHSPRLVHHLDGTARNQVSSFYGRTLENETRVLDLMSIWESHIPDSLESCHVEGLVLNEQELAANQRLSGYLVHDLNEEPVMPIAESSFDAVVCTVSIEYLCRPLEVLSELARILVPGGILALTISERWFPGKQVAQWADLHPFERQGLVLGYLLDQGAFTAIHTESVRGYPRPATDRYADRMSHSDSLYFIWARCTK
;
A
#
# COMPACT_ATOMS: atom_id res chain seq x y z
N ASP A 1 3.09 -27.96 -5.41
CA ASP A 1 2.43 -26.77 -4.90
C ASP A 1 0.91 -26.89 -5.13
N ILE A 2 0.12 -26.34 -4.21
CA ILE A 2 -1.34 -26.27 -4.30
C ILE A 2 -1.73 -24.90 -4.84
N PHE A 3 -2.43 -24.88 -5.97
CA PHE A 3 -2.94 -23.65 -6.57
C PHE A 3 -4.45 -23.52 -6.32
N PRO A 4 -4.96 -22.32 -6.10
CA PRO A 4 -6.38 -22.09 -5.93
C PRO A 4 -7.12 -22.21 -7.28
N GLY A 5 -8.37 -22.71 -7.26
CA GLY A 5 -9.24 -22.81 -8.42
C GLY A 5 -8.62 -23.54 -9.61
N SER A 6 -8.77 -22.99 -10.82
CA SER A 6 -8.19 -23.50 -12.07
C SER A 6 -6.80 -22.93 -12.37
N LEU A 7 -6.26 -22.11 -11.49
CA LEU A 7 -4.98 -21.40 -11.70
C LEU A 7 -3.82 -22.36 -11.97
N GLY A 8 -3.78 -23.54 -11.29
CA GLY A 8 -2.74 -24.54 -11.48
C GLY A 8 -2.71 -25.12 -12.89
N ASP A 9 -3.87 -25.48 -13.42
CA ASP A 9 -4.01 -26.02 -14.76
C ASP A 9 -3.64 -24.97 -15.81
N ALA A 10 -4.05 -23.72 -15.59
CA ALA A 10 -3.69 -22.60 -16.47
C ALA A 10 -2.18 -22.37 -16.48
N VAL A 11 -1.54 -22.28 -15.30
CA VAL A 11 -0.10 -22.02 -15.18
C VAL A 11 0.74 -23.11 -15.84
N GLN A 12 0.32 -24.41 -15.74
CA GLN A 12 1.02 -25.53 -16.38
C GLN A 12 1.01 -25.46 -17.91
N GLN A 13 0.03 -24.78 -18.50
CA GLN A 13 -0.12 -24.64 -19.96
C GLN A 13 0.53 -23.37 -20.50
N MET A 14 0.99 -22.44 -19.62
CA MET A 14 1.54 -21.15 -20.00
C MET A 14 3.05 -21.22 -20.25
N GLY A 15 3.49 -20.48 -21.25
CA GLY A 15 4.90 -20.18 -21.50
C GLY A 15 5.35 -18.87 -20.81
N ALA A 16 6.66 -18.62 -20.82
CA ALA A 16 7.23 -17.38 -20.29
C ALA A 16 6.60 -16.14 -20.96
N GLY A 17 6.26 -15.14 -20.17
CA GLY A 17 5.60 -13.90 -20.58
C GLY A 17 4.07 -13.99 -20.65
N GLN A 18 3.47 -15.16 -20.50
CA GLN A 18 2.02 -15.32 -20.47
C GLN A 18 1.46 -15.12 -19.05
N SER A 19 0.24 -14.60 -18.98
CA SER A 19 -0.49 -14.38 -17.73
C SER A 19 -1.89 -14.98 -17.77
N HIS A 20 -2.39 -15.39 -16.61
CA HIS A 20 -3.76 -15.83 -16.40
C HIS A 20 -4.35 -15.13 -15.18
N THR A 21 -5.60 -14.70 -15.30
CA THR A 21 -6.31 -14.01 -14.21
C THR A 21 -7.57 -14.80 -13.86
N GLU A 22 -7.78 -15.03 -12.58
CA GLU A 22 -8.97 -15.70 -12.05
C GLU A 22 -9.60 -14.86 -10.95
N LEU A 23 -10.95 -14.79 -10.93
CA LEU A 23 -11.73 -14.08 -9.93
C LEU A 23 -12.35 -15.09 -8.96
N PHE A 24 -12.15 -14.89 -7.68
CA PHE A 24 -12.66 -15.70 -6.59
C PHE A 24 -13.74 -14.92 -5.82
N SER A 25 -14.88 -15.52 -5.59
CA SER A 25 -15.93 -14.95 -4.73
C SER A 25 -15.48 -14.98 -3.26
N PRO A 26 -16.12 -14.19 -2.38
CA PRO A 26 -15.79 -14.21 -0.95
C PRO A 26 -15.85 -15.62 -0.36
N GLY A 27 -14.76 -16.06 0.24
CA GLY A 27 -14.61 -17.37 0.86
C GLY A 27 -14.20 -18.50 -0.08
N GLU A 28 -13.88 -18.22 -1.34
CA GLU A 28 -13.35 -19.23 -2.29
C GLU A 28 -11.82 -19.33 -2.24
N LEU A 29 -11.11 -18.20 -2.19
CA LEU A 29 -9.64 -18.18 -2.09
C LEU A 29 -9.17 -18.28 -0.65
N VAL A 30 -9.82 -17.57 0.27
CA VAL A 30 -9.55 -17.57 1.71
C VAL A 30 -10.74 -18.13 2.45
N PRO A 31 -10.57 -18.63 3.70
CA PRO A 31 -11.70 -19.17 4.45
C PRO A 31 -12.87 -18.18 4.55
N LYS A 32 -14.08 -18.71 4.38
CA LYS A 32 -15.30 -17.92 4.51
C LYS A 32 -15.39 -17.32 5.92
N TYR A 33 -15.90 -16.09 6.02
CA TYR A 33 -16.15 -15.44 7.28
C TYR A 33 -17.11 -16.28 8.17
N ASP A 34 -16.71 -16.48 9.43
CA ASP A 34 -17.51 -17.20 10.43
C ASP A 34 -17.47 -16.43 11.76
N ASP A 35 -18.63 -16.12 12.33
CA ASP A 35 -18.75 -15.45 13.63
C ASP A 35 -18.15 -16.26 14.79
N LYS A 36 -17.96 -17.58 14.63
CA LYS A 36 -17.27 -18.42 15.61
C LYS A 36 -15.79 -18.05 15.79
N ASN A 37 -15.21 -17.36 14.82
CA ASN A 37 -13.85 -16.85 14.89
C ASN A 37 -13.73 -15.53 15.67
N LEU A 38 -14.84 -15.07 16.28
CA LEU A 38 -14.83 -13.97 17.24
C LEU A 38 -14.48 -14.51 18.63
N THR A 39 -13.30 -14.20 19.13
CA THR A 39 -12.80 -14.70 20.42
C THR A 39 -12.82 -13.60 21.47
N ALA A 40 -13.52 -13.88 22.59
CA ALA A 40 -13.53 -12.99 23.75
C ALA A 40 -12.37 -13.31 24.70
N ILE A 41 -11.43 -12.37 24.87
CA ILE A 41 -10.29 -12.48 25.77
C ILE A 41 -10.63 -11.79 27.09
N LYS A 42 -10.67 -12.55 28.18
CA LYS A 42 -10.91 -12.02 29.54
C LYS A 42 -9.60 -11.59 30.20
N ASN A 43 -9.66 -10.53 31.01
CA ASN A 43 -8.52 -9.99 31.76
C ASN A 43 -7.27 -9.75 30.87
N PRO A 44 -7.38 -8.94 29.81
CA PRO A 44 -6.33 -8.80 28.81
C PRO A 44 -4.98 -8.35 29.42
N GLN A 45 -4.99 -7.52 30.46
CA GLN A 45 -3.75 -7.06 31.14
C GLN A 45 -2.83 -8.18 31.63
N ARG A 46 -3.38 -9.40 31.86
CA ARG A 46 -2.62 -10.57 32.32
C ARG A 46 -2.21 -11.52 31.21
N THR A 47 -2.85 -11.42 30.07
CA THR A 47 -2.74 -12.41 28.99
C THR A 47 -2.07 -11.89 27.73
N LEU A 48 -1.98 -10.56 27.58
CA LEU A 48 -1.35 -9.93 26.42
C LEU A 48 0.17 -10.03 26.48
N SER A 49 0.81 -9.98 25.32
CA SER A 49 2.27 -9.92 25.21
C SER A 49 2.81 -8.66 25.89
N PRO A 50 4.01 -8.71 26.53
CA PRO A 50 4.66 -7.53 27.06
C PRO A 50 4.92 -6.42 26.02
N GLU A 51 5.06 -6.80 24.76
CA GLU A 51 5.29 -5.89 23.64
C GLU A 51 4.13 -4.92 23.38
N ILE A 52 2.91 -5.25 23.88
CA ILE A 52 1.73 -4.39 23.74
C ILE A 52 1.66 -3.29 24.83
N LYS A 53 2.48 -3.32 25.85
CA LYS A 53 2.33 -2.42 27.01
C LYS A 53 2.34 -0.93 26.63
N ASP A 54 3.05 -0.60 25.57
CA ASP A 54 3.19 0.77 25.09
C ASP A 54 2.29 1.06 23.88
N ILE A 55 1.52 0.07 23.42
CA ILE A 55 0.62 0.20 22.27
C ILE A 55 -0.79 0.51 22.77
N VAL A 56 -1.36 1.60 22.30
CA VAL A 56 -2.78 1.90 22.55
C VAL A 56 -3.64 1.11 21.58
N LEU A 57 -4.31 0.10 22.12
CA LEU A 57 -5.25 -0.71 21.35
C LEU A 57 -6.52 0.08 21.04
N GLU A 58 -7.00 -0.03 19.78
CA GLU A 58 -8.19 0.65 19.29
C GLU A 58 -9.10 -0.31 18.55
N PRO A 59 -10.44 -0.27 18.80
CA PRO A 59 -11.39 -1.07 18.03
C PRO A 59 -11.34 -0.74 16.54
N GLY A 60 -11.51 -1.75 15.70
CA GLY A 60 -11.46 -1.61 14.24
C GLY A 60 -10.07 -1.81 13.64
N ARG A 61 -9.01 -1.76 14.44
CA ARG A 61 -7.62 -1.89 14.03
C ARG A 61 -7.17 -3.34 13.95
N TYR A 62 -6.16 -3.58 13.13
CA TYR A 62 -5.50 -4.87 13.01
C TYR A 62 -4.16 -4.88 13.75
N TYR A 63 -3.88 -6.00 14.38
CA TYR A 63 -2.66 -6.22 15.16
C TYR A 63 -2.09 -7.59 14.82
N PRO A 64 -0.76 -7.81 14.98
CA PRO A 64 -0.18 -9.14 14.89
C PRO A 64 -0.87 -10.12 15.86
N LYS A 65 -1.24 -11.30 15.38
CA LYS A 65 -1.84 -12.35 16.21
C LYS A 65 -0.94 -12.74 17.39
N GLY A 66 0.36 -12.61 17.21
CA GLY A 66 1.36 -12.83 18.26
C GLY A 66 1.18 -11.93 19.48
N TYR A 67 0.55 -10.76 19.35
CA TYR A 67 0.22 -9.92 20.50
C TYR A 67 -0.76 -10.59 21.45
N PHE A 68 -1.60 -11.48 20.94
CA PHE A 68 -2.63 -12.23 21.65
C PHE A 68 -2.29 -13.74 21.68
N TRP A 69 -1.01 -14.12 21.61
CA TRP A 69 -0.58 -15.48 21.38
C TRP A 69 -1.10 -16.49 22.40
N LYS A 70 -1.14 -16.15 23.70
CA LYS A 70 -1.63 -17.04 24.75
C LYS A 70 -3.11 -17.36 24.59
N PRO A 71 -4.04 -16.38 24.55
CA PRO A 71 -5.46 -16.66 24.42
C PRO A 71 -5.86 -17.20 23.04
N LEU A 72 -5.09 -16.90 22.00
CA LEU A 72 -5.36 -17.39 20.63
C LEU A 72 -4.59 -18.66 20.28
N SER A 73 -3.81 -19.23 21.24
CA SER A 73 -3.02 -20.45 21.04
C SER A 73 -2.12 -20.37 19.79
N SER A 74 -1.46 -19.21 19.59
CA SER A 74 -0.52 -18.98 18.49
C SER A 74 0.92 -18.83 19.02
N PHE A 75 1.83 -18.32 18.20
CA PHE A 75 3.21 -18.04 18.58
C PHE A 75 3.42 -16.53 18.78
N PRO A 76 4.34 -16.10 19.67
CA PRO A 76 4.66 -14.67 19.86
C PRO A 76 5.11 -13.98 18.57
N THR A 77 5.70 -14.71 17.64
CA THR A 77 6.21 -14.22 16.36
C THR A 77 5.17 -14.24 15.22
N ASP A 78 3.92 -14.64 15.51
CA ASP A 78 2.85 -14.74 14.52
C ASP A 78 2.41 -13.34 14.07
N GLN A 79 2.74 -12.98 12.83
CA GLN A 79 2.42 -11.68 12.21
C GLN A 79 1.07 -11.67 11.48
N THR A 80 0.31 -12.77 11.53
CA THR A 80 -1.03 -12.81 10.91
C THR A 80 -1.89 -11.68 11.47
N PRO A 81 -2.51 -10.84 10.62
CA PRO A 81 -3.36 -9.75 11.09
C PRO A 81 -4.66 -10.28 11.70
N VAL A 82 -4.94 -9.87 12.93
CA VAL A 82 -6.22 -10.10 13.60
C VAL A 82 -6.86 -8.77 13.99
N ARG A 83 -8.18 -8.65 13.89
CA ARG A 83 -8.87 -7.40 14.11
C ARG A 83 -9.35 -7.29 15.56
N LEU A 84 -9.07 -6.18 16.21
CA LEU A 84 -9.71 -5.84 17.48
C LEU A 84 -11.10 -5.26 17.21
N VAL A 85 -12.14 -6.00 17.60
CA VAL A 85 -13.53 -5.60 17.33
C VAL A 85 -14.08 -4.71 18.42
N LYS A 86 -13.78 -5.05 19.69
CA LYS A 86 -14.35 -4.35 20.85
C LYS A 86 -13.42 -4.38 22.05
N ILE A 87 -13.39 -3.28 22.78
CA ILE A 87 -12.79 -3.16 24.12
C ILE A 87 -13.91 -2.97 25.14
N GLY A 88 -13.97 -3.85 26.13
CA GLY A 88 -14.83 -3.72 27.31
C GLY A 88 -13.98 -3.55 28.57
N ASP A 89 -14.63 -3.32 29.71
CA ASP A 89 -13.94 -3.04 30.99
C ASP A 89 -12.96 -4.15 31.41
N THR A 90 -13.32 -5.39 31.15
CA THR A 90 -12.53 -6.58 31.54
C THR A 90 -12.27 -7.55 30.40
N SER A 91 -12.58 -7.19 29.18
CA SER A 91 -12.46 -8.09 28.02
C SER A 91 -12.15 -7.35 26.72
N LEU A 92 -11.52 -8.09 25.81
CA LEU A 92 -11.36 -7.70 24.40
C LEU A 92 -12.10 -8.73 23.53
N VAL A 93 -12.62 -8.29 22.39
CA VAL A 93 -13.12 -9.19 21.35
C VAL A 93 -12.20 -9.08 20.14
N ILE A 94 -11.59 -10.18 19.75
CA ILE A 94 -10.69 -10.30 18.60
C ILE A 94 -11.39 -11.13 17.53
N ASP A 95 -11.37 -10.62 16.30
CA ASP A 95 -11.76 -11.33 15.10
C ASP A 95 -10.52 -11.97 14.47
N THR A 96 -10.51 -13.30 14.39
CA THR A 96 -9.44 -14.11 13.79
C THR A 96 -9.79 -14.60 12.39
N ASN A 97 -10.89 -14.14 11.81
CA ASN A 97 -11.18 -14.38 10.40
C ASN A 97 -10.09 -13.79 9.52
N HIS A 98 -9.87 -14.39 8.36
CA HIS A 98 -8.99 -13.79 7.37
C HIS A 98 -9.51 -12.38 7.01
N PRO A 99 -8.66 -11.34 7.01
CA PRO A 99 -9.10 -9.95 6.79
C PRO A 99 -9.85 -9.74 5.47
N LEU A 100 -9.57 -10.55 4.47
CA LEU A 100 -10.19 -10.50 3.14
C LEU A 100 -11.35 -11.48 2.95
N ALA A 101 -11.80 -12.18 4.00
CA ALA A 101 -12.84 -13.22 3.89
C ALA A 101 -14.18 -12.75 3.30
N ARG A 102 -14.45 -11.45 3.35
CA ARG A 102 -15.68 -10.83 2.84
C ARG A 102 -15.54 -10.19 1.46
N TYR A 103 -14.34 -10.24 0.88
CA TYR A 103 -14.04 -9.56 -0.38
C TYR A 103 -13.94 -10.56 -1.53
N PRO A 104 -14.42 -10.20 -2.74
CA PRO A 104 -13.99 -10.88 -3.95
C PRO A 104 -12.51 -10.59 -4.20
N LEU A 105 -11.76 -11.60 -4.64
CA LEU A 105 -10.32 -11.48 -4.84
C LEU A 105 -9.99 -11.86 -6.29
N GLN A 106 -9.19 -11.03 -6.96
CA GLN A 106 -8.65 -11.32 -8.27
C GLN A 106 -7.19 -11.73 -8.12
N VAL A 107 -6.83 -12.86 -8.67
CA VAL A 107 -5.45 -13.38 -8.70
C VAL A 107 -4.97 -13.41 -10.14
N THR A 108 -3.83 -12.79 -10.38
CA THR A 108 -3.14 -12.85 -11.68
C THR A 108 -1.81 -13.57 -11.51
N ALA A 109 -1.61 -14.66 -12.23
CA ALA A 109 -0.34 -15.35 -12.35
C ALA A 109 0.36 -14.92 -13.64
N LEU A 110 1.64 -14.55 -13.53
CA LEU A 110 2.51 -14.27 -14.67
C LEU A 110 3.67 -15.25 -14.66
N VAL A 111 3.83 -16.05 -15.72
CA VAL A 111 4.99 -16.93 -15.88
C VAL A 111 6.17 -16.13 -16.39
N GLN A 112 7.14 -15.88 -15.54
CA GLN A 112 8.34 -15.13 -15.90
C GLN A 112 9.37 -16.02 -16.61
N GLN A 113 9.54 -17.25 -16.14
CA GLN A 113 10.52 -18.20 -16.67
C GLN A 113 10.03 -19.63 -16.50
N THR A 114 10.33 -20.46 -17.45
CA THR A 114 10.17 -21.92 -17.38
C THR A 114 11.54 -22.59 -17.40
N SER A 115 11.73 -23.62 -16.57
CA SER A 115 12.95 -24.41 -16.56
C SER A 115 12.62 -25.89 -16.43
N THR A 116 13.42 -26.73 -17.05
CA THR A 116 13.33 -28.17 -16.86
C THR A 116 14.04 -28.54 -15.55
N ILE A 117 13.30 -29.05 -14.58
CA ILE A 117 13.85 -29.49 -13.30
C ILE A 117 14.24 -30.95 -13.42
N ALA A 118 15.51 -31.30 -13.17
CA ALA A 118 15.91 -32.66 -12.92
C ALA A 118 15.19 -33.16 -11.66
N ALA A 119 14.68 -34.39 -11.68
CA ALA A 119 13.89 -34.96 -10.60
C ALA A 119 14.57 -34.78 -9.25
N GLN A 120 14.06 -33.92 -8.41
CA GLN A 120 14.47 -33.75 -7.02
C GLN A 120 13.61 -34.66 -6.14
N ARG A 121 14.27 -35.41 -5.26
CA ARG A 121 13.58 -36.17 -4.22
C ARG A 121 13.47 -35.27 -2.98
N GLY A 122 12.25 -34.93 -2.62
CA GLY A 122 11.93 -34.07 -1.46
C GLY A 122 11.67 -32.62 -1.90
N GLY A 123 10.87 -31.92 -1.15
CA GLY A 123 10.50 -30.52 -1.36
C GLY A 123 9.49 -30.07 -0.31
N SER A 124 9.31 -28.79 -0.17
CA SER A 124 8.19 -28.21 0.59
C SER A 124 6.96 -28.14 -0.30
N LEU A 125 5.80 -28.44 0.26
CA LEU A 125 4.52 -28.14 -0.35
C LEU A 125 4.17 -26.69 -0.01
N ASN A 126 3.93 -25.86 -1.04
CA ASN A 126 3.46 -24.50 -0.86
C ASN A 126 1.99 -24.43 -1.21
N ASP A 127 1.19 -23.89 -0.31
CA ASP A 127 -0.16 -23.47 -0.62
C ASP A 127 -0.09 -22.03 -1.19
N ILE A 128 -0.41 -21.90 -2.46
CA ILE A 128 -0.30 -20.62 -3.15
C ILE A 128 -1.32 -19.61 -2.61
N ALA A 129 -2.51 -20.07 -2.19
CA ALA A 129 -3.50 -19.21 -1.57
C ALA A 129 -2.96 -18.61 -0.25
N ASP A 130 -2.35 -19.43 0.60
CA ASP A 130 -1.68 -18.94 1.81
C ASP A 130 -0.54 -17.97 1.50
N MET A 131 0.31 -18.31 0.53
CA MET A 131 1.44 -17.46 0.15
C MET A 131 1.02 -16.07 -0.33
N ILE A 132 0.00 -15.98 -1.20
CA ILE A 132 -0.46 -14.69 -1.75
C ILE A 132 -1.27 -13.89 -0.73
N THR A 133 -1.85 -14.52 0.28
CA THR A 133 -2.70 -13.87 1.29
C THR A 133 -2.06 -13.69 2.66
N ALA A 134 -0.99 -14.43 2.99
CA ALA A 134 -0.33 -14.41 4.29
C ALA A 134 0.18 -13.03 4.71
N SER A 135 0.64 -12.24 3.75
CA SER A 135 1.11 -10.87 3.96
C SER A 135 0.28 -9.83 3.19
N GLY A 136 -0.91 -10.18 2.81
CA GLY A 136 -1.90 -9.31 2.20
C GLY A 136 -2.07 -9.57 0.71
N PRO A 137 -3.11 -9.23 -0.02
CA PRO A 137 -3.32 -7.82 -0.37
C PRO A 137 -3.58 -7.02 0.90
N GLY A 138 -3.22 -5.74 0.90
CA GLY A 138 -3.51 -4.85 2.01
C GLY A 138 -5.03 -4.67 2.21
N MET A 139 -5.41 -3.84 3.15
CA MET A 139 -6.81 -3.50 3.38
C MET A 139 -7.48 -3.01 2.10
N GLN A 140 -8.70 -3.45 1.90
CA GLN A 140 -9.55 -3.08 0.77
C GLN A 140 -10.58 -2.02 1.20
N ALA A 141 -11.31 -1.46 0.24
CA ALA A 141 -12.44 -0.58 0.54
C ALA A 141 -13.40 -1.27 1.52
N PRO A 142 -13.99 -0.55 2.51
CA PRO A 142 -14.89 -1.16 3.47
C PRO A 142 -16.06 -1.88 2.81
N VAL A 143 -16.36 -3.09 3.30
CA VAL A 143 -17.62 -3.76 3.00
C VAL A 143 -18.70 -3.18 3.93
N ASP A 144 -19.95 -3.18 3.51
CA ASP A 144 -21.08 -2.68 4.29
C ASP A 144 -21.05 -3.20 5.74
N GLY A 145 -21.23 -2.28 6.69
CA GLY A 145 -21.18 -2.56 8.14
C GLY A 145 -19.76 -2.69 8.71
N THR A 146 -18.71 -2.58 7.90
CA THR A 146 -17.33 -2.59 8.35
C THR A 146 -16.81 -1.15 8.41
N ARG A 147 -16.26 -0.72 9.54
CA ARG A 147 -15.56 0.56 9.68
C ARG A 147 -14.15 0.31 10.12
N TYR A 148 -13.23 1.03 9.52
CA TYR A 148 -11.85 1.12 9.98
C TYR A 148 -11.71 2.32 10.90
N SER A 149 -11.01 2.15 12.02
CA SER A 149 -10.74 3.22 12.97
C SER A 149 -9.24 3.47 12.98
N PHE A 150 -8.84 4.59 12.38
CA PHE A 150 -7.50 5.11 12.53
C PHE A 150 -7.56 6.34 13.42
N ARG A 151 -6.53 6.56 14.25
CA ARG A 151 -6.44 7.79 15.01
C ARG A 151 -6.39 8.96 14.03
N GLY A 152 -7.51 9.67 13.90
CA GLY A 152 -7.67 10.78 13.01
C GLY A 152 -7.69 12.10 13.78
N GLY A 153 -6.79 12.97 13.41
CA GLY A 153 -6.93 14.40 13.56
C GLY A 153 -6.77 15.00 12.18
N THR A 154 -7.17 16.25 11.99
CA THR A 154 -6.92 16.97 10.74
C THR A 154 -5.42 17.17 10.49
N VAL A 155 -4.61 17.16 11.56
CA VAL A 155 -3.15 17.27 11.51
C VAL A 155 -2.54 16.06 12.21
N LEU A 156 -1.72 15.32 11.48
CA LEU A 156 -1.02 14.15 11.97
C LEU A 156 0.38 14.52 12.44
N ARG A 157 0.78 13.96 13.58
CA ARG A 157 2.13 14.19 14.14
C ARG A 157 3.14 13.21 13.55
N ARG A 158 4.41 13.65 13.54
CA ARG A 158 5.58 12.84 13.22
C ARG A 158 6.45 12.65 14.46
N GLU A 159 7.39 11.74 14.39
CA GLU A 159 8.43 11.60 15.42
C GLU A 159 9.44 12.75 15.31
N ASP A 160 9.85 13.10 14.09
CA ASP A 160 10.71 14.22 13.78
C ASP A 160 9.90 15.38 13.18
N GLU A 161 9.57 16.36 14.03
CA GLU A 161 8.87 17.60 13.65
C GLU A 161 9.81 18.74 13.22
N SER A 162 11.10 18.43 12.98
CA SER A 162 12.04 19.44 12.45
C SER A 162 11.63 19.92 11.06
N ASP A 163 12.03 21.12 10.70
CA ASP A 163 11.73 21.75 9.40
C ASP A 163 12.10 20.82 8.23
N ASP A 164 11.13 20.51 7.38
CA ASP A 164 11.31 19.66 6.22
C ASP A 164 12.27 20.25 5.19
N ARG A 165 12.35 21.57 5.08
CA ARG A 165 13.33 22.24 4.21
C ARG A 165 14.76 21.92 4.60
N LEU A 166 15.03 21.80 5.91
CA LEU A 166 16.36 21.41 6.40
C LEU A 166 16.64 19.93 6.15
N TYR A 167 15.67 19.07 6.42
CA TYR A 167 15.80 17.63 6.22
C TYR A 167 15.99 17.25 4.76
N TYR A 168 15.23 17.86 3.84
CA TYR A 168 15.29 17.62 2.41
C TYR A 168 16.23 18.56 1.65
N HIS A 169 17.02 19.39 2.35
CA HIS A 169 17.96 20.33 1.71
C HIS A 169 18.99 19.64 0.80
N SER A 170 19.54 18.51 1.24
CA SER A 170 20.52 17.77 0.46
C SER A 170 19.82 16.83 -0.54
N PRO A 171 20.07 16.98 -1.86
CA PRO A 171 19.42 16.15 -2.86
C PRO A 171 19.81 14.68 -2.71
N ARG A 172 18.84 13.80 -2.87
CA ARG A 172 19.01 12.35 -2.78
C ARG A 172 18.81 11.71 -4.15
N LEU A 173 19.82 11.84 -5.03
CA LEU A 173 19.80 11.27 -6.38
C LEU A 173 20.05 9.76 -6.33
N VAL A 174 19.21 9.05 -5.58
CA VAL A 174 19.29 7.59 -5.40
C VAL A 174 17.91 6.98 -5.55
N HIS A 175 17.87 5.76 -6.03
CA HIS A 175 16.60 5.02 -6.09
C HIS A 175 16.18 4.55 -4.70
N HIS A 176 14.94 4.85 -4.33
CA HIS A 176 14.35 4.44 -3.04
C HIS A 176 13.73 3.04 -3.11
N LEU A 177 13.34 2.60 -4.30
CA LEU A 177 12.83 1.28 -4.62
C LEU A 177 13.85 0.50 -5.45
N ASP A 178 13.84 -0.83 -5.35
CA ASP A 178 14.63 -1.67 -6.26
C ASP A 178 14.10 -1.63 -7.71
N GLY A 179 14.89 -2.13 -8.65
CA GLY A 179 14.58 -2.05 -10.08
C GLY A 179 13.28 -2.78 -10.47
N THR A 180 12.98 -3.92 -9.84
CA THR A 180 11.73 -4.66 -10.09
C THR A 180 10.53 -3.85 -9.61
N ALA A 181 10.58 -3.29 -8.40
CA ALA A 181 9.52 -2.46 -7.85
C ALA A 181 9.28 -1.21 -8.71
N ARG A 182 10.34 -0.51 -9.16
CA ARG A 182 10.19 0.65 -10.05
C ARG A 182 9.51 0.28 -11.38
N ASN A 183 9.84 -0.86 -11.96
CA ASN A 183 9.17 -1.36 -13.17
C ASN A 183 7.68 -1.65 -12.92
N GLN A 184 7.31 -2.16 -11.75
CA GLN A 184 5.91 -2.39 -11.39
C GLN A 184 5.14 -1.07 -11.21
N VAL A 185 5.75 -0.05 -10.59
CA VAL A 185 5.16 1.31 -10.50
C VAL A 185 4.96 1.88 -11.91
N SER A 186 5.97 1.81 -12.77
CA SER A 186 5.87 2.26 -14.15
C SER A 186 4.77 1.53 -14.93
N SER A 187 4.65 0.22 -14.77
CA SER A 187 3.58 -0.58 -15.38
C SER A 187 2.20 -0.18 -14.84
N PHE A 188 2.10 0.13 -13.55
CA PHE A 188 0.87 0.64 -12.94
C PHE A 188 0.43 1.97 -13.56
N TYR A 189 1.34 2.94 -13.65
CA TYR A 189 1.03 4.22 -14.29
C TYR A 189 0.69 4.05 -15.78
N GLY A 190 1.41 3.17 -16.49
CA GLY A 190 1.15 2.90 -17.91
C GLY A 190 -0.23 2.33 -18.23
N ARG A 191 -0.89 1.63 -17.27
CA ARG A 191 -2.25 1.11 -17.46
C ARG A 191 -3.34 1.97 -16.82
N THR A 192 -2.95 2.95 -15.98
CA THR A 192 -3.89 3.81 -15.23
C THR A 192 -4.04 5.18 -15.87
N LEU A 193 -2.96 5.71 -16.45
CA LEU A 193 -2.92 7.00 -17.13
C LEU A 193 -3.18 6.85 -18.63
N GLU A 194 -3.71 7.89 -19.23
CA GLU A 194 -3.89 8.00 -20.67
C GLU A 194 -2.78 8.90 -21.25
N ASN A 195 -2.44 8.71 -22.51
CA ASN A 195 -1.48 9.59 -23.20
C ASN A 195 -2.08 10.98 -23.45
N GLU A 196 -1.23 11.97 -23.74
CA GLU A 196 -1.62 13.36 -23.97
C GLU A 196 -2.31 14.05 -22.76
N THR A 197 -2.10 13.52 -21.53
CA THR A 197 -2.65 14.08 -20.30
C THR A 197 -1.65 15.00 -19.59
N ARG A 198 -2.20 15.95 -18.80
CA ARG A 198 -1.44 16.80 -17.89
C ARG A 198 -1.37 16.08 -16.54
N VAL A 199 -0.17 15.73 -16.11
CA VAL A 199 0.07 14.95 -14.91
C VAL A 199 0.86 15.76 -13.90
N LEU A 200 0.38 15.82 -12.65
CA LEU A 200 1.17 16.29 -11.53
C LEU A 200 1.83 15.09 -10.85
N ASP A 201 3.16 15.07 -10.81
CA ASP A 201 3.97 14.15 -10.03
C ASP A 201 4.20 14.76 -8.65
N LEU A 202 3.30 14.43 -7.71
CA LEU A 202 3.23 14.99 -6.37
C LEU A 202 4.31 14.40 -5.48
N MET A 203 5.06 15.27 -4.77
CA MET A 203 6.20 14.88 -3.95
C MET A 203 7.25 14.12 -4.79
N SER A 204 7.42 14.59 -6.02
CA SER A 204 8.32 14.01 -7.03
C SER A 204 9.77 14.01 -6.55
N ILE A 205 10.55 13.09 -7.10
CA ILE A 205 11.99 13.02 -6.91
C ILE A 205 12.72 13.25 -8.24
N TRP A 206 14.04 13.05 -8.26
CA TRP A 206 14.87 13.17 -9.46
C TRP A 206 14.50 12.20 -10.61
N GLU A 207 13.59 11.26 -10.40
CA GLU A 207 13.09 10.28 -11.37
C GLU A 207 11.57 10.14 -11.22
N SER A 208 10.82 10.40 -12.28
CA SER A 208 9.41 10.01 -12.39
C SER A 208 9.30 8.58 -12.89
N HIS A 209 8.31 7.85 -12.36
CA HIS A 209 8.06 6.47 -12.77
C HIS A 209 7.03 6.35 -13.91
N ILE A 210 6.71 7.45 -14.58
CA ILE A 210 5.81 7.47 -15.74
C ILE A 210 6.56 6.84 -16.93
N PRO A 211 6.00 5.78 -17.56
CA PRO A 211 6.71 5.06 -18.61
C PRO A 211 6.85 5.84 -19.90
N ASP A 212 7.86 5.50 -20.70
CA ASP A 212 8.13 6.12 -22.01
C ASP A 212 6.96 5.94 -23.00
N SER A 213 6.12 4.91 -22.82
CA SER A 213 4.90 4.74 -23.62
C SER A 213 3.89 5.89 -23.47
N LEU A 214 4.03 6.69 -22.43
CA LEU A 214 3.25 7.91 -22.15
C LEU A 214 4.09 9.18 -22.42
N GLU A 215 4.93 9.17 -23.45
CA GLU A 215 5.84 10.28 -23.79
C GLU A 215 5.13 11.60 -24.07
N SER A 216 3.90 11.55 -24.59
CA SER A 216 3.08 12.73 -24.88
C SER A 216 2.40 13.36 -23.66
N CYS A 217 2.54 12.78 -22.45
CA CYS A 217 2.06 13.39 -21.22
C CYS A 217 2.90 14.61 -20.86
N HIS A 218 2.23 15.71 -20.50
CA HIS A 218 2.87 16.87 -19.91
C HIS A 218 2.96 16.66 -18.39
N VAL A 219 4.18 16.45 -17.88
CA VAL A 219 4.41 16.09 -16.47
C VAL A 219 5.03 17.27 -15.73
N GLU A 220 4.38 17.72 -14.68
CA GLU A 220 4.92 18.73 -13.76
C GLU A 220 5.23 18.08 -12.40
N GLY A 221 6.37 18.41 -11.81
CA GLY A 221 6.80 17.90 -10.52
C GLY A 221 6.53 18.89 -9.38
N LEU A 222 6.25 18.38 -8.19
CA LEU A 222 6.15 19.19 -6.98
C LEU A 222 6.91 18.52 -5.83
N VAL A 223 7.92 19.20 -5.28
CA VAL A 223 8.64 18.79 -4.07
C VAL A 223 9.41 19.95 -3.44
N LEU A 224 10.05 19.70 -2.30
CA LEU A 224 10.85 20.70 -1.56
C LEU A 224 12.26 20.92 -2.13
N ASN A 225 12.84 19.95 -2.84
CA ASN A 225 14.22 20.03 -3.33
C ASN A 225 14.26 20.35 -4.82
N GLU A 226 14.62 21.60 -5.14
CA GLU A 226 14.71 22.08 -6.52
C GLU A 226 15.76 21.31 -7.33
N GLN A 227 16.87 20.86 -6.72
CA GLN A 227 17.92 20.15 -7.42
C GLN A 227 17.47 18.74 -7.87
N GLU A 228 16.64 18.08 -7.06
CA GLU A 228 16.03 16.81 -7.47
C GLU A 228 15.07 17.00 -8.64
N LEU A 229 14.22 18.03 -8.59
CA LEU A 229 13.28 18.36 -9.68
C LEU A 229 14.04 18.72 -10.98
N ALA A 230 15.06 19.56 -10.87
CA ALA A 230 15.89 19.95 -12.04
C ALA A 230 16.64 18.76 -12.67
N ALA A 231 16.95 17.72 -11.89
CA ALA A 231 17.59 16.51 -12.39
C ALA A 231 16.59 15.54 -13.07
N ASN A 232 15.30 15.72 -12.87
CA ASN A 232 14.26 14.84 -13.41
C ASN A 232 13.95 15.19 -14.86
N GLN A 233 14.50 14.42 -15.78
CA GLN A 233 14.37 14.64 -17.23
C GLN A 233 12.94 14.41 -17.77
N ARG A 234 12.08 13.78 -17.00
CA ARG A 234 10.68 13.50 -17.40
C ARG A 234 9.77 14.72 -17.23
N LEU A 235 10.17 15.68 -16.38
CA LEU A 235 9.36 16.85 -16.08
C LEU A 235 9.43 17.89 -17.19
N SER A 236 8.27 18.43 -17.56
CA SER A 236 8.15 19.61 -18.44
C SER A 236 8.23 20.93 -17.64
N GLY A 237 7.98 20.86 -16.34
CA GLY A 237 8.02 21.98 -15.40
C GLY A 237 7.98 21.47 -13.96
N TYR A 238 8.23 22.38 -13.02
CA TYR A 238 8.15 21.99 -11.60
C TYR A 238 7.81 23.17 -10.69
N LEU A 239 7.33 22.83 -9.50
CA LEU A 239 7.01 23.75 -8.41
C LEU A 239 7.71 23.30 -7.12
N VAL A 240 8.45 24.21 -6.48
CA VAL A 240 8.99 24.00 -5.13
C VAL A 240 7.95 24.45 -4.12
N HIS A 241 7.39 23.52 -3.35
CA HIS A 241 6.29 23.80 -2.44
C HIS A 241 6.24 22.82 -1.27
N ASP A 242 5.95 23.32 -0.07
CA ASP A 242 5.82 22.52 1.15
C ASP A 242 4.34 22.27 1.49
N LEU A 243 3.88 21.07 1.18
CA LEU A 243 2.50 20.66 1.42
C LEU A 243 2.14 20.51 2.92
N ASN A 244 3.13 20.33 3.77
CA ASN A 244 2.90 20.24 5.22
C ASN A 244 2.76 21.62 5.87
N GLU A 245 3.47 22.62 5.36
CA GLU A 245 3.35 24.02 5.80
C GLU A 245 2.13 24.67 5.16
N GLU A 246 1.98 24.56 3.85
CA GLU A 246 0.91 25.15 3.07
C GLU A 246 0.28 24.10 2.13
N PRO A 247 -0.82 23.45 2.52
CA PRO A 247 -1.51 22.47 1.67
C PRO A 247 -2.09 23.06 0.37
N VAL A 248 -2.42 24.35 0.35
CA VAL A 248 -2.97 25.04 -0.81
C VAL A 248 -1.86 25.33 -1.83
N MET A 249 -1.98 24.76 -3.01
CA MET A 249 -1.00 24.92 -4.07
C MET A 249 -1.30 26.15 -4.94
N PRO A 250 -0.28 26.92 -5.40
CA PRO A 250 -0.46 28.03 -6.34
C PRO A 250 -0.73 27.51 -7.76
N ILE A 251 -1.68 26.61 -7.89
CA ILE A 251 -2.09 25.93 -9.12
C ILE A 251 -3.57 26.25 -9.36
N ALA A 252 -3.95 26.54 -10.59
CA ALA A 252 -5.33 26.84 -10.93
C ALA A 252 -6.24 25.61 -10.78
N GLU A 253 -7.54 25.84 -10.58
CA GLU A 253 -8.54 24.79 -10.56
C GLU A 253 -8.58 24.03 -11.89
N SER A 254 -8.79 22.69 -11.83
CA SER A 254 -8.93 21.82 -13.01
C SER A 254 -7.74 21.91 -13.99
N SER A 255 -6.53 22.02 -13.45
CA SER A 255 -5.29 22.15 -14.23
C SER A 255 -4.72 20.82 -14.69
N PHE A 256 -5.03 19.72 -13.99
CA PHE A 256 -4.46 18.40 -14.24
C PHE A 256 -5.52 17.35 -14.53
N ASP A 257 -5.22 16.44 -15.44
CA ASP A 257 -6.04 15.29 -15.79
C ASP A 257 -5.74 14.11 -14.85
N ALA A 258 -4.51 14.07 -14.31
CA ALA A 258 -4.09 13.08 -13.33
C ALA A 258 -3.10 13.66 -12.30
N VAL A 259 -3.10 13.05 -11.10
CA VAL A 259 -2.07 13.24 -10.08
C VAL A 259 -1.50 11.87 -9.73
N VAL A 260 -0.18 11.74 -9.72
CA VAL A 260 0.53 10.56 -9.22
C VAL A 260 1.32 10.92 -7.97
N CYS A 261 1.42 9.99 -7.02
CA CYS A 261 2.28 10.14 -5.84
C CYS A 261 2.95 8.80 -5.53
N THR A 262 4.27 8.76 -5.60
CA THR A 262 5.04 7.53 -5.44
C THR A 262 5.74 7.51 -4.10
N VAL A 263 5.36 6.57 -3.22
CA VAL A 263 5.97 6.27 -1.89
C VAL A 263 6.26 7.53 -1.08
N SER A 264 5.28 8.44 -1.00
CA SER A 264 5.45 9.73 -0.35
C SER A 264 4.23 10.20 0.44
N ILE A 265 3.05 9.62 0.25
CA ILE A 265 1.81 10.02 0.94
C ILE A 265 1.91 9.91 2.47
N GLU A 266 2.75 8.99 2.96
CA GLU A 266 3.03 8.75 4.37
C GLU A 266 3.72 9.89 5.11
N TYR A 267 4.23 10.89 4.37
CA TYR A 267 4.88 12.07 4.95
C TYR A 267 3.96 13.28 5.08
N LEU A 268 2.72 13.20 4.61
CA LEU A 268 1.75 14.26 4.71
C LEU A 268 1.15 14.36 6.12
N CYS A 269 1.41 15.47 6.81
CA CYS A 269 0.84 15.77 8.11
C CYS A 269 -0.60 16.27 8.03
N ARG A 270 -1.01 16.81 6.88
CA ARG A 270 -2.34 17.37 6.62
C ARG A 270 -3.00 16.71 5.39
N PRO A 271 -3.12 15.35 5.38
CA PRO A 271 -3.51 14.62 4.17
C PRO A 271 -4.91 14.99 3.66
N LEU A 272 -5.87 15.28 4.54
CA LEU A 272 -7.23 15.64 4.10
C LEU A 272 -7.28 17.00 3.41
N GLU A 273 -6.48 17.97 3.87
CA GLU A 273 -6.37 19.28 3.24
C GLU A 273 -5.68 19.19 1.88
N VAL A 274 -4.58 18.41 1.82
CA VAL A 274 -3.90 18.15 0.54
C VAL A 274 -4.83 17.43 -0.43
N LEU A 275 -5.57 16.40 0.00
CA LEU A 275 -6.54 15.71 -0.86
C LEU A 275 -7.67 16.62 -1.33
N SER A 276 -8.12 17.58 -0.50
CA SER A 276 -9.09 18.60 -0.92
C SER A 276 -8.53 19.47 -2.02
N GLU A 277 -7.26 19.82 -1.90
CA GLU A 277 -6.56 20.61 -2.90
C GLU A 277 -6.31 19.81 -4.19
N LEU A 278 -5.94 18.53 -4.09
CA LEU A 278 -5.84 17.64 -5.24
C LEU A 278 -7.18 17.51 -5.99
N ALA A 279 -8.29 17.41 -5.26
CA ALA A 279 -9.60 17.42 -5.86
C ALA A 279 -9.90 18.75 -6.57
N ARG A 280 -9.43 19.90 -6.05
CA ARG A 280 -9.59 21.21 -6.67
C ARG A 280 -8.83 21.31 -7.99
N ILE A 281 -7.58 20.88 -8.03
CA ILE A 281 -6.71 21.00 -9.21
C ILE A 281 -6.96 19.94 -10.28
N LEU A 282 -7.56 18.81 -9.94
CA LEU A 282 -7.97 17.79 -10.90
C LEU A 282 -9.21 18.25 -11.70
N VAL A 283 -9.26 17.87 -12.96
CA VAL A 283 -10.47 17.99 -13.77
C VAL A 283 -11.57 17.06 -13.29
N PRO A 284 -12.86 17.29 -13.61
CA PRO A 284 -13.92 16.33 -13.36
C PRO A 284 -13.58 14.95 -13.94
N GLY A 285 -13.66 13.91 -13.13
CA GLY A 285 -13.29 12.55 -13.52
C GLY A 285 -11.78 12.28 -13.59
N GLY A 286 -10.95 13.26 -13.28
CA GLY A 286 -9.49 13.14 -13.25
C GLY A 286 -9.02 12.06 -12.27
N ILE A 287 -7.85 11.51 -12.50
CA ILE A 287 -7.32 10.33 -11.78
C ILE A 287 -6.35 10.77 -10.69
N LEU A 288 -6.53 10.21 -9.49
CA LEU A 288 -5.52 10.19 -8.44
C LEU A 288 -4.95 8.78 -8.33
N ALA A 289 -3.62 8.62 -8.51
CA ALA A 289 -2.94 7.34 -8.46
C ALA A 289 -1.81 7.38 -7.43
N LEU A 290 -1.95 6.61 -6.36
CA LEU A 290 -1.05 6.58 -5.22
C LEU A 290 -0.32 5.23 -5.15
N THR A 291 0.96 5.28 -4.88
CA THR A 291 1.79 4.09 -4.60
C THR A 291 2.39 4.21 -3.22
N ILE A 292 2.30 3.17 -2.43
CA ILE A 292 2.98 3.03 -1.13
C ILE A 292 3.79 1.74 -1.10
N SER A 293 4.77 1.67 -0.20
CA SER A 293 5.62 0.49 -0.02
C SER A 293 5.91 0.22 1.46
N GLU A 294 6.65 -0.87 1.72
CA GLU A 294 7.17 -1.18 3.07
C GLU A 294 8.46 -0.40 3.39
N ARG A 295 8.80 0.61 2.59
CA ARG A 295 9.98 1.45 2.77
C ARG A 295 9.58 2.90 3.00
N TRP A 296 10.16 3.51 4.03
CA TRP A 296 9.96 4.93 4.36
C TRP A 296 11.20 5.50 5.06
N PHE A 297 11.26 6.82 5.20
CA PHE A 297 12.27 7.50 5.98
C PHE A 297 11.85 7.56 7.46
N PRO A 298 12.55 6.84 8.35
CA PRO A 298 12.23 6.86 9.77
C PRO A 298 12.22 8.29 10.34
N GLY A 299 11.20 8.58 11.15
CA GLY A 299 11.02 9.86 11.82
C GLY A 299 10.18 10.88 11.02
N LYS A 300 10.26 10.89 9.69
CA LYS A 300 9.53 11.85 8.84
C LYS A 300 8.14 11.38 8.41
N GLN A 301 7.88 10.09 8.43
CA GLN A 301 6.52 9.58 8.24
C GLN A 301 5.62 9.99 9.40
N VAL A 302 4.31 10.05 9.17
CA VAL A 302 3.35 10.23 10.27
C VAL A 302 3.52 9.13 11.31
N ALA A 303 3.51 9.49 12.60
CA ALA A 303 3.90 8.59 13.69
C ALA A 303 3.13 7.27 13.68
N GLN A 304 1.82 7.33 13.43
CA GLN A 304 1.00 6.11 13.35
C GLN A 304 1.41 5.14 12.23
N TRP A 305 2.14 5.59 11.17
CA TRP A 305 2.55 4.74 10.06
C TRP A 305 3.43 3.57 10.48
N ALA A 306 4.37 3.83 11.39
CA ALA A 306 5.26 2.80 11.93
C ALA A 306 4.52 1.80 12.81
N ASP A 307 3.47 2.25 13.52
CA ASP A 307 2.66 1.44 14.43
C ASP A 307 1.61 0.58 13.70
N LEU A 308 1.36 0.87 12.41
CA LEU A 308 0.41 0.11 11.61
C LEU A 308 0.96 -1.28 11.26
N HIS A 309 0.10 -2.29 11.40
CA HIS A 309 0.35 -3.56 10.73
C HIS A 309 0.54 -3.32 9.21
N PRO A 310 1.50 -3.98 8.52
CA PRO A 310 1.70 -3.80 7.07
C PRO A 310 0.41 -3.86 6.26
N PHE A 311 -0.52 -4.76 6.62
CA PHE A 311 -1.85 -4.86 6.04
C PHE A 311 -2.65 -3.54 6.12
N GLU A 312 -2.53 -2.79 7.21
CA GLU A 312 -3.33 -1.58 7.46
C GLU A 312 -2.82 -0.31 6.76
N ARG A 313 -1.58 -0.26 6.31
CA ARG A 313 -1.01 0.96 5.70
C ARG A 313 -1.81 1.42 4.49
N GLN A 314 -2.19 0.48 3.62
CA GLN A 314 -3.08 0.77 2.50
C GLN A 314 -4.45 1.26 2.98
N GLY A 315 -4.97 0.67 4.06
CA GLY A 315 -6.24 1.06 4.68
C GLY A 315 -6.23 2.46 5.26
N LEU A 316 -5.10 2.94 5.81
CA LEU A 316 -4.98 4.32 6.28
C LEU A 316 -5.14 5.31 5.13
N VAL A 317 -4.42 5.11 4.03
CA VAL A 317 -4.52 5.97 2.84
C VAL A 317 -5.92 5.91 2.23
N LEU A 318 -6.52 4.72 2.18
CA LEU A 318 -7.90 4.52 1.76
C LEU A 318 -8.88 5.30 2.66
N GLY A 319 -8.64 5.31 3.98
CA GLY A 319 -9.39 6.10 4.94
C GLY A 319 -9.34 7.60 4.63
N TYR A 320 -8.18 8.13 4.26
CA TYR A 320 -8.07 9.54 3.86
C TYR A 320 -8.96 9.89 2.65
N LEU A 321 -9.00 9.02 1.63
CA LEU A 321 -9.85 9.23 0.46
C LEU A 321 -11.34 9.18 0.79
N LEU A 322 -11.73 8.23 1.65
CA LEU A 322 -13.12 8.07 2.09
C LEU A 322 -13.59 9.23 2.96
N ASP A 323 -12.73 9.70 3.88
CA ASP A 323 -13.05 10.81 4.79
C ASP A 323 -13.11 12.15 4.04
N GLN A 324 -12.26 12.34 3.04
CA GLN A 324 -12.26 13.54 2.21
C GLN A 324 -13.48 13.59 1.28
N GLY A 325 -13.92 12.47 0.73
CA GLY A 325 -15.23 12.30 0.06
C GLY A 325 -15.33 12.80 -1.38
N ALA A 326 -14.31 13.44 -1.96
CA ALA A 326 -14.32 13.89 -3.37
C ALA A 326 -13.77 12.85 -4.35
N PHE A 327 -13.51 11.63 -3.92
CA PHE A 327 -12.97 10.57 -4.75
C PHE A 327 -13.89 9.35 -4.75
N THR A 328 -14.17 8.83 -5.94
CA THR A 328 -15.02 7.65 -6.18
C THR A 328 -14.29 6.62 -7.03
N ALA A 329 -14.95 5.48 -7.29
CA ALA A 329 -14.35 4.37 -8.02
C ALA A 329 -12.95 4.04 -7.47
N ILE A 330 -12.86 3.92 -6.15
CA ILE A 330 -11.60 3.64 -5.46
C ILE A 330 -11.24 2.17 -5.68
N HIS A 331 -10.04 1.94 -6.18
CA HIS A 331 -9.48 0.63 -6.43
C HIS A 331 -8.18 0.45 -5.64
N THR A 332 -7.89 -0.79 -5.28
CA THR A 332 -6.66 -1.16 -4.59
C THR A 332 -6.05 -2.40 -5.22
N GLU A 333 -4.73 -2.45 -5.25
CA GLU A 333 -3.96 -3.59 -5.73
C GLU A 333 -2.69 -3.75 -4.90
N SER A 334 -2.23 -4.98 -4.73
CA SER A 334 -0.95 -5.28 -4.08
C SER A 334 -0.07 -6.10 -5.01
N VAL A 335 1.20 -5.74 -5.09
CA VAL A 335 2.21 -6.42 -5.91
C VAL A 335 3.36 -6.86 -5.02
N ARG A 336 3.54 -8.17 -4.90
CA ARG A 336 4.53 -8.76 -3.99
C ARG A 336 5.06 -10.09 -4.50
N GLY A 337 6.15 -10.55 -3.88
CA GLY A 337 6.73 -11.86 -4.19
C GLY A 337 7.62 -11.89 -5.44
N TYR A 338 7.75 -10.79 -6.16
CA TYR A 338 8.68 -10.72 -7.29
C TYR A 338 10.12 -10.83 -6.82
N PRO A 339 11.02 -11.44 -7.61
CA PRO A 339 12.43 -11.52 -7.26
C PRO A 339 13.09 -10.13 -7.27
N ARG A 340 13.95 -9.88 -6.29
CA ARG A 340 14.82 -8.71 -6.26
C ARG A 340 15.90 -8.85 -7.32
N PRO A 341 16.25 -7.78 -8.08
CA PRO A 341 17.34 -7.84 -9.04
C PRO A 341 18.66 -8.24 -8.36
N ALA A 342 19.41 -9.15 -8.98
CA ALA A 342 20.71 -9.58 -8.44
C ALA A 342 21.73 -8.43 -8.34
N THR A 343 21.52 -7.35 -9.09
CA THR A 343 22.35 -6.13 -9.05
C THR A 343 21.94 -5.14 -7.95
N ASP A 344 20.84 -5.40 -7.25
CA ASP A 344 20.41 -4.54 -6.14
C ASP A 344 21.34 -4.70 -4.94
N ARG A 345 21.66 -3.57 -4.27
CA ARG A 345 22.59 -3.54 -3.13
C ARG A 345 22.16 -4.39 -1.93
N TYR A 346 20.90 -4.80 -1.87
CA TYR A 346 20.33 -5.62 -0.81
C TYR A 346 20.03 -7.06 -1.26
N ALA A 347 20.42 -7.46 -2.48
CA ALA A 347 20.14 -8.79 -3.03
C ALA A 347 20.64 -9.94 -2.14
N ASP A 348 21.78 -9.74 -1.45
CA ASP A 348 22.33 -10.73 -0.52
C ASP A 348 21.52 -10.93 0.76
N ARG A 349 20.63 -9.97 1.10
CA ARG A 349 19.86 -9.95 2.35
C ARG A 349 18.36 -10.15 2.12
N MET A 350 17.87 -9.77 0.95
CA MET A 350 16.46 -9.76 0.60
C MET A 350 16.25 -10.40 -0.77
N SER A 351 15.63 -11.58 -0.78
CA SER A 351 15.37 -12.32 -2.03
C SER A 351 14.22 -11.72 -2.87
N HIS A 352 13.29 -11.01 -2.21
CA HIS A 352 12.13 -10.43 -2.86
C HIS A 352 12.28 -8.92 -3.06
N SER A 353 11.70 -8.43 -4.14
CA SER A 353 11.52 -7.02 -4.45
C SER A 353 10.71 -6.31 -3.37
N ASP A 354 10.86 -4.98 -3.29
CA ASP A 354 10.08 -4.16 -2.38
C ASP A 354 8.59 -4.31 -2.70
N SER A 355 7.79 -4.62 -1.68
CA SER A 355 6.33 -4.77 -1.81
C SER A 355 5.69 -3.42 -2.14
N LEU A 356 4.71 -3.44 -3.03
CA LEU A 356 3.98 -2.26 -3.48
C LEU A 356 2.49 -2.44 -3.26
N TYR A 357 1.83 -1.33 -2.91
CA TYR A 357 0.40 -1.24 -2.78
C TYR A 357 -0.06 -0.02 -3.59
N PHE A 358 -0.97 -0.25 -4.52
CA PHE A 358 -1.53 0.78 -5.39
C PHE A 358 -2.93 1.12 -4.96
N ILE A 359 -3.25 2.41 -4.96
CA ILE A 359 -4.58 2.94 -4.72
C ILE A 359 -4.85 3.97 -5.81
N TRP A 360 -5.96 3.82 -6.53
CA TRP A 360 -6.35 4.85 -7.48
C TRP A 360 -7.85 5.11 -7.42
N ALA A 361 -8.21 6.34 -7.76
CA ALA A 361 -9.59 6.83 -7.66
C ALA A 361 -9.85 7.90 -8.71
N ARG A 362 -11.12 8.21 -8.95
CA ARG A 362 -11.55 9.31 -9.79
C ARG A 362 -12.12 10.45 -8.98
N CYS A 363 -11.75 11.68 -9.34
CA CYS A 363 -12.32 12.88 -8.75
C CYS A 363 -13.81 13.04 -9.14
N THR A 364 -14.66 13.40 -8.18
CA THR A 364 -16.14 13.45 -8.35
C THR A 364 -16.67 14.80 -8.84
N LYS A 365 -15.83 15.78 -9.10
CA LYS A 365 -16.30 17.10 -9.58
C LYS A 365 -17.25 17.00 -10.74
#